data_e1c85c408c19c36367e8c42c3090a6a3
#
_entry.id   e1c85c408c19c36367e8c42c3090a6a3
#
_cell.length_a   1.000
_cell.length_b   1.000
_cell.length_c   1.000
_cell.angle_alpha   90.00
_cell.angle_beta   90.00
_cell.angle_gamma   90.00
#
_symmetry.space_group_name_H-M   'P 1'
#
loop_
_entity.id
_entity.type
_entity.pdbx_description
1 polymer ?
#
loop_
_entity_poly.entity_id
_entity_poly.type
_entity_poly.pdbx_seq_one_letter_code
_entity_poly.pdbx_strand_id
1 'polypeptide(L)'
;MISAHPDQTSRALAVANRVSGQSQAGGARLLGVHVEGPFLAPPKAGIHPTSHLAQPDKAQLVQWIELGPVVMVTLAPELPGAKDLIASLGGEGNVVSLGHSEATYEEALAGFDAGATTVTHLFNAMSGISAREPGLAGAALSRPDVWLQLIIDLMHVDPVLVKLVASHAPERIVAVTDCLSVTGTDLTHLRFADSDIEVVDGRAVNAEGVLAGSVLQMDQALRHAVSCGMSTVDAVNATTRNPLAVLNRPTQSLLAPGSVADVVVLSDSLDVQTVLLAGVDTRMQEVC
;
A
#
# COMPACT_ATOMS: atom_id res chain seq x y z
N MET A 1 -1.91 -8.07 -0.48
CA MET A 1 -1.91 -9.51 -0.85
C MET A 1 -1.59 -9.60 -2.33
N ILE A 2 -0.51 -10.25 -2.71
CA ILE A 2 -0.05 -10.33 -4.11
C ILE A 2 -0.81 -11.39 -4.93
N SER A 3 -0.57 -11.40 -6.25
CA SER A 3 -1.11 -12.41 -7.17
C SER A 3 -0.73 -13.82 -6.75
N ALA A 4 -1.72 -14.69 -6.64
CA ALA A 4 -1.56 -16.09 -6.25
C ALA A 4 -2.63 -16.94 -6.96
N HIS A 5 -2.52 -18.27 -6.81
CA HIS A 5 -3.58 -19.16 -7.29
C HIS A 5 -4.94 -18.76 -6.66
N PRO A 6 -6.06 -18.73 -7.41
CA PRO A 6 -7.36 -18.27 -6.91
C PRO A 6 -7.81 -18.93 -5.59
N ASP A 7 -7.51 -20.23 -5.40
CA ASP A 7 -7.83 -20.93 -4.14
C ASP A 7 -7.00 -20.42 -2.94
N GLN A 8 -5.76 -19.99 -3.18
CA GLN A 8 -4.91 -19.40 -2.13
C GLN A 8 -5.43 -18.01 -1.75
N THR A 9 -5.78 -17.21 -2.75
CA THR A 9 -6.43 -15.91 -2.56
C THR A 9 -7.73 -16.06 -1.76
N SER A 10 -8.60 -16.99 -2.15
CA SER A 10 -9.86 -17.26 -1.46
C SER A 10 -9.66 -17.68 0.00
N ARG A 11 -8.68 -18.56 0.27
CA ARG A 11 -8.34 -18.97 1.64
C ARG A 11 -7.81 -17.79 2.47
N ALA A 12 -6.95 -16.96 1.91
CA ALA A 12 -6.42 -15.79 2.60
C ALA A 12 -7.52 -14.78 2.93
N LEU A 13 -8.45 -14.52 2.02
CA LEU A 13 -9.61 -13.66 2.25
C LEU A 13 -10.54 -14.22 3.33
N ALA A 14 -10.80 -15.53 3.34
CA ALA A 14 -11.60 -16.17 4.39
C ALA A 14 -10.92 -16.05 5.77
N VAL A 15 -9.58 -16.11 5.84
CA VAL A 15 -8.84 -15.86 7.09
C VAL A 15 -9.00 -14.39 7.49
N ALA A 16 -8.79 -13.45 6.56
CA ALA A 16 -8.95 -12.02 6.82
C ALA A 16 -10.37 -11.69 7.30
N ASN A 17 -11.40 -12.32 6.74
CA ASN A 17 -12.78 -12.13 7.17
C ASN A 17 -13.02 -12.59 8.63
N ARG A 18 -12.40 -13.70 9.04
CA ARG A 18 -12.50 -14.16 10.44
C ARG A 18 -11.79 -13.23 11.42
N VAL A 19 -10.69 -12.61 11.01
CA VAL A 19 -9.89 -11.70 11.84
C VAL A 19 -10.46 -10.29 11.85
N SER A 20 -11.07 -9.88 10.73
CA SER A 20 -11.70 -8.57 10.58
C SER A 20 -12.85 -8.44 11.58
N GLY A 21 -12.83 -7.34 12.33
CA GLY A 21 -13.85 -7.09 13.38
C GLY A 21 -13.57 -7.75 14.74
N GLN A 22 -12.56 -8.61 14.86
CA GLN A 22 -12.06 -9.06 16.15
C GLN A 22 -11.13 -8.02 16.73
N SER A 23 -11.38 -7.60 17.98
CA SER A 23 -10.40 -6.83 18.74
C SER A 23 -9.19 -7.74 19.01
N GLN A 24 -8.09 -7.49 18.34
CA GLN A 24 -6.83 -8.17 18.63
C GLN A 24 -6.28 -7.57 19.94
N ALA A 25 -6.16 -8.36 20.98
CA ALA A 25 -5.55 -7.89 22.22
C ALA A 25 -4.10 -7.41 21.91
N GLY A 26 -3.84 -6.11 22.11
CA GLY A 26 -2.52 -5.51 21.93
C GLY A 26 -2.04 -5.30 20.49
N GLY A 27 -2.85 -5.59 19.46
CA GLY A 27 -2.47 -5.48 18.06
C GLY A 27 -3.29 -4.48 17.25
N ALA A 28 -2.78 -4.12 16.07
CA ALA A 28 -3.49 -3.27 15.12
C ALA A 28 -4.78 -3.93 14.62
N ARG A 29 -5.80 -3.13 14.33
CA ARG A 29 -7.05 -3.59 13.73
C ARG A 29 -6.88 -3.83 12.23
N LEU A 30 -7.32 -4.98 11.75
CA LEU A 30 -7.42 -5.24 10.33
C LEU A 30 -8.62 -4.46 9.75
N LEU A 31 -8.36 -3.45 8.95
CA LEU A 31 -9.40 -2.64 8.30
C LEU A 31 -9.94 -3.28 7.02
N GLY A 32 -9.15 -4.15 6.40
CA GLY A 32 -9.48 -4.86 5.19
C GLY A 32 -8.25 -5.37 4.45
N VAL A 33 -8.48 -5.92 3.27
CA VAL A 33 -7.44 -6.49 2.41
C VAL A 33 -7.26 -5.63 1.17
N HIS A 34 -6.03 -5.27 0.87
CA HIS A 34 -5.62 -4.77 -0.43
C HIS A 34 -5.24 -5.99 -1.29
N VAL A 35 -5.98 -6.21 -2.37
CA VAL A 35 -5.69 -7.24 -3.37
C VAL A 35 -4.85 -6.60 -4.48
N GLU A 36 -3.58 -6.95 -4.54
CA GLU A 36 -2.66 -6.44 -5.54
C GLU A 36 -2.54 -7.47 -6.68
N GLY A 37 -3.12 -7.09 -7.82
CA GLY A 37 -3.31 -8.03 -8.93
C GLY A 37 -4.49 -9.00 -8.73
N PRO A 38 -4.61 -10.02 -9.57
CA PRO A 38 -3.67 -10.50 -10.62
C PRO A 38 -3.71 -9.74 -11.95
N PHE A 39 -4.48 -8.69 -12.05
CA PHE A 39 -4.70 -7.93 -13.28
C PHE A 39 -3.58 -6.92 -13.51
N LEU A 40 -2.35 -7.42 -13.68
CA LEU A 40 -1.12 -6.65 -13.76
C LEU A 40 -0.44 -6.86 -15.12
N ALA A 41 0.36 -5.89 -15.57
CA ALA A 41 1.15 -5.99 -16.78
C ALA A 41 2.33 -6.96 -16.58
N PRO A 42 2.46 -8.02 -17.39
CA PRO A 42 3.54 -9.00 -17.19
C PRO A 42 4.96 -8.40 -17.15
N PRO A 43 5.33 -7.37 -17.95
CA PRO A 43 6.64 -6.75 -17.85
C PRO A 43 6.88 -5.98 -16.55
N LYS A 44 5.83 -5.68 -15.80
CA LYS A 44 5.86 -4.97 -14.52
C LYS A 44 5.44 -5.86 -13.34
N ALA A 45 5.50 -7.17 -13.52
CA ALA A 45 5.11 -8.14 -12.50
C ALA A 45 5.88 -7.99 -11.16
N GLY A 46 7.15 -7.53 -11.22
CA GLY A 46 7.99 -7.51 -10.01
C GLY A 46 8.13 -8.91 -9.42
N ILE A 47 7.80 -9.08 -8.17
CA ILE A 47 7.83 -10.38 -7.47
C ILE A 47 6.57 -11.24 -7.71
N HIS A 48 5.53 -10.70 -8.34
CA HIS A 48 4.32 -11.47 -8.63
C HIS A 48 4.63 -12.60 -9.61
N PRO A 49 4.24 -13.87 -9.28
CA PRO A 49 4.42 -14.97 -10.22
C PRO A 49 3.63 -14.71 -11.51
N THR A 50 4.33 -14.65 -12.64
CA THR A 50 3.70 -14.35 -13.93
C THR A 50 2.67 -15.39 -14.36
N SER A 51 2.80 -16.63 -13.85
CA SER A 51 1.84 -17.72 -14.04
C SER A 51 0.47 -17.47 -13.38
N HIS A 52 0.41 -16.52 -12.44
CA HIS A 52 -0.82 -16.15 -11.74
C HIS A 52 -1.41 -14.83 -12.21
N LEU A 53 -0.76 -14.15 -13.15
CA LEU A 53 -1.34 -12.95 -13.76
C LEU A 53 -2.51 -13.31 -14.66
N ALA A 54 -3.52 -12.46 -14.69
CA ALA A 54 -4.76 -12.68 -15.44
C ALA A 54 -5.23 -11.39 -16.10
N GLN A 55 -6.13 -11.54 -17.08
CA GLN A 55 -6.89 -10.42 -17.61
C GLN A 55 -7.96 -9.98 -16.60
N PRO A 56 -8.35 -8.70 -16.58
CA PRO A 56 -9.43 -8.18 -15.75
C PRO A 56 -10.69 -9.04 -15.80
N ASP A 57 -11.09 -9.58 -14.65
CA ASP A 57 -12.26 -10.45 -14.51
C ASP A 57 -13.14 -9.97 -13.35
N LYS A 58 -14.29 -9.38 -13.70
CA LYS A 58 -15.26 -8.88 -12.74
C LYS A 58 -15.87 -10.01 -11.89
N ALA A 59 -16.16 -11.16 -12.48
CA ALA A 59 -16.80 -12.27 -11.76
C ALA A 59 -15.89 -12.84 -10.67
N GLN A 60 -14.61 -13.00 -10.98
CA GLN A 60 -13.61 -13.41 -10.00
C GLN A 60 -13.50 -12.41 -8.85
N LEU A 61 -13.50 -11.13 -9.15
CA LEU A 61 -13.34 -10.09 -8.14
C LEU A 61 -14.57 -9.99 -7.22
N VAL A 62 -15.77 -10.05 -7.76
CA VAL A 62 -17.03 -10.12 -6.98
C VAL A 62 -16.99 -11.30 -6.01
N GLN A 63 -16.55 -12.46 -6.47
CA GLN A 63 -16.39 -13.65 -5.64
C GLN A 63 -15.42 -13.42 -4.46
N TRP A 64 -14.33 -12.69 -4.68
CA TRP A 64 -13.37 -12.35 -3.63
C TRP A 64 -13.92 -11.32 -2.64
N ILE A 65 -14.67 -10.33 -3.11
CA ILE A 65 -15.34 -9.34 -2.26
C ILE A 65 -16.37 -10.01 -1.33
N GLU A 66 -17.09 -11.02 -1.83
CA GLU A 66 -18.03 -11.79 -1.03
C GLU A 66 -17.33 -12.68 0.03
N LEU A 67 -16.10 -13.15 -0.25
CA LEU A 67 -15.33 -14.02 0.66
C LEU A 67 -14.64 -13.27 1.78
N GLY A 68 -14.31 -12.00 1.60
CA GLY A 68 -13.56 -11.27 2.61
C GLY A 68 -13.60 -9.75 2.44
N PRO A 69 -13.04 -9.00 3.40
CA PRO A 69 -13.14 -7.55 3.44
C PRO A 69 -12.15 -6.90 2.45
N VAL A 70 -12.35 -7.08 1.14
CA VAL A 70 -11.56 -6.38 0.14
C VAL A 70 -11.92 -4.90 0.16
N VAL A 71 -10.93 -4.03 0.44
CA VAL A 71 -11.11 -2.57 0.51
C VAL A 71 -10.38 -1.85 -0.60
N MET A 72 -9.35 -2.46 -1.18
CA MET A 72 -8.55 -1.88 -2.26
C MET A 72 -8.14 -2.96 -3.26
N VAL A 73 -8.08 -2.59 -4.53
CA VAL A 73 -7.58 -3.44 -5.62
C VAL A 73 -6.55 -2.67 -6.43
N THR A 74 -5.38 -3.27 -6.68
CA THR A 74 -4.41 -2.74 -7.65
C THR A 74 -4.54 -3.48 -8.96
N LEU A 75 -4.56 -2.72 -10.06
CA LEU A 75 -4.56 -3.24 -11.41
C LEU A 75 -3.86 -2.30 -12.40
N ALA A 76 -3.48 -2.85 -13.55
CA ALA A 76 -2.89 -2.13 -14.67
C ALA A 76 -4.00 -1.60 -15.62
N PRO A 77 -4.10 -0.28 -15.81
CA PRO A 77 -5.24 0.33 -16.54
C PRO A 77 -5.22 0.07 -18.06
N GLU A 78 -4.05 -0.25 -18.62
CA GLU A 78 -3.87 -0.56 -20.05
C GLU A 78 -4.40 -1.94 -20.45
N LEU A 79 -4.67 -2.82 -19.48
CA LEU A 79 -5.17 -4.16 -19.79
C LEU A 79 -6.59 -4.12 -20.40
N PRO A 80 -6.88 -4.98 -21.38
CA PRO A 80 -8.22 -5.08 -21.96
C PRO A 80 -9.30 -5.32 -20.88
N GLY A 81 -10.33 -4.48 -20.84
CA GLY A 81 -11.41 -4.55 -19.83
C GLY A 81 -11.09 -3.90 -18.48
N ALA A 82 -9.88 -3.42 -18.25
CA ALA A 82 -9.49 -2.79 -16.98
C ALA A 82 -10.34 -1.55 -16.67
N LYS A 83 -10.59 -0.70 -17.66
CA LYS A 83 -11.37 0.53 -17.50
C LYS A 83 -12.80 0.26 -17.01
N ASP A 84 -13.47 -0.72 -17.57
CA ASP A 84 -14.82 -1.11 -17.17
C ASP A 84 -14.83 -1.69 -15.74
N LEU A 85 -13.79 -2.46 -15.41
CA LEU A 85 -13.62 -3.01 -14.07
C LEU A 85 -13.37 -1.91 -13.03
N ILE A 86 -12.51 -0.92 -13.34
CA ILE A 86 -12.26 0.26 -12.50
C ILE A 86 -13.56 1.00 -12.20
N ALA A 87 -14.34 1.31 -13.23
CA ALA A 87 -15.61 2.01 -13.09
C ALA A 87 -16.62 1.23 -12.22
N SER A 88 -16.68 -0.10 -12.38
CA SER A 88 -17.54 -0.94 -11.55
C SER A 88 -17.15 -0.92 -10.07
N LEU A 89 -15.87 -1.10 -9.77
CA LEU A 89 -15.35 -1.14 -8.39
C LEU A 89 -15.54 0.19 -7.65
N GLY A 90 -15.21 1.29 -8.29
CA GLY A 90 -15.39 2.62 -7.73
C GLY A 90 -16.87 2.90 -7.39
N GLY A 91 -17.80 2.47 -8.23
CA GLY A 91 -19.23 2.55 -7.99
C GLY A 91 -19.74 1.69 -6.82
N GLU A 92 -19.03 0.62 -6.48
CA GLU A 92 -19.32 -0.28 -5.35
C GLU A 92 -18.63 0.15 -4.04
N GLY A 93 -17.83 1.24 -4.06
CA GLY A 93 -17.17 1.79 -2.89
C GLY A 93 -15.80 1.20 -2.58
N ASN A 94 -15.26 0.33 -3.45
CA ASN A 94 -13.90 -0.17 -3.33
C ASN A 94 -12.90 0.87 -3.85
N VAL A 95 -11.75 0.96 -3.21
CA VAL A 95 -10.65 1.80 -3.68
C VAL A 95 -9.93 1.09 -4.83
N VAL A 96 -9.77 1.78 -5.95
CA VAL A 96 -8.97 1.28 -7.07
C VAL A 96 -7.65 2.04 -7.12
N SER A 97 -6.57 1.29 -7.13
CA SER A 97 -5.19 1.77 -7.27
C SER A 97 -4.62 1.34 -8.62
N LEU A 98 -3.89 2.22 -9.28
CA LEU A 98 -3.15 1.86 -10.49
C LEU A 98 -1.72 1.48 -10.12
N GLY A 99 -1.20 0.40 -10.67
CA GLY A 99 0.15 -0.07 -10.40
C GLY A 99 0.50 -1.32 -11.20
N HIS A 100 1.76 -1.74 -11.15
CA HIS A 100 2.28 -2.86 -11.94
C HIS A 100 1.90 -2.75 -13.42
N SER A 101 2.21 -1.60 -14.02
CA SER A 101 1.62 -1.14 -15.27
C SER A 101 2.67 -0.51 -16.18
N GLU A 102 2.57 -0.76 -17.48
CA GLU A 102 3.30 -0.05 -18.52
C GLU A 102 2.46 1.04 -19.20
N ALA A 103 1.33 1.43 -18.57
CA ALA A 103 0.43 2.42 -19.14
C ALA A 103 1.16 3.68 -19.62
N THR A 104 0.79 4.15 -20.79
CA THR A 104 1.11 5.50 -21.24
C THR A 104 0.46 6.53 -20.30
N TYR A 105 0.86 7.78 -20.45
CA TYR A 105 0.23 8.88 -19.70
C TYR A 105 -1.28 8.95 -19.93
N GLU A 106 -1.72 8.80 -21.17
CA GLU A 106 -3.13 8.87 -21.58
C GLU A 106 -3.94 7.68 -21.05
N GLU A 107 -3.38 6.47 -21.07
CA GLU A 107 -4.02 5.26 -20.51
C GLU A 107 -4.17 5.38 -19.00
N ALA A 108 -3.15 5.92 -18.31
CA ALA A 108 -3.20 6.17 -16.89
C ALA A 108 -4.27 7.21 -16.52
N LEU A 109 -4.34 8.34 -17.26
CA LEU A 109 -5.40 9.34 -17.10
C LEU A 109 -6.78 8.73 -17.29
N ALA A 110 -6.96 7.89 -18.32
CA ALA A 110 -8.23 7.20 -18.56
C ALA A 110 -8.60 6.25 -17.41
N GLY A 111 -7.61 5.63 -16.75
CA GLY A 111 -7.81 4.83 -15.54
C GLY A 111 -8.28 5.66 -14.35
N PHE A 112 -7.67 6.83 -14.12
CA PHE A 112 -8.11 7.77 -13.07
C PHE A 112 -9.50 8.34 -13.38
N ASP A 113 -9.77 8.72 -14.63
CA ASP A 113 -11.09 9.20 -15.05
C ASP A 113 -12.19 8.13 -14.94
N ALA A 114 -11.81 6.85 -15.02
CA ALA A 114 -12.73 5.74 -14.79
C ALA A 114 -13.03 5.49 -13.32
N GLY A 115 -12.27 6.09 -12.37
CA GLY A 115 -12.56 6.02 -10.94
C GLY A 115 -11.42 5.50 -10.06
N ALA A 116 -10.23 5.25 -10.60
CA ALA A 116 -9.06 4.99 -9.76
C ALA A 116 -8.66 6.26 -9.01
N THR A 117 -8.36 6.15 -7.73
CA THR A 117 -8.11 7.30 -6.83
C THR A 117 -6.71 7.31 -6.23
N THR A 118 -5.91 6.30 -6.50
CA THR A 118 -4.55 6.20 -5.95
C THR A 118 -3.63 5.45 -6.90
N VAL A 119 -2.33 5.59 -6.69
CA VAL A 119 -1.27 4.84 -7.36
C VAL A 119 -0.51 4.01 -6.33
N THR A 120 -0.27 2.74 -6.63
CA THR A 120 0.43 1.80 -5.75
C THR A 120 1.93 2.06 -5.83
N HIS A 121 2.62 2.15 -4.69
CA HIS A 121 4.08 2.32 -4.53
C HIS A 121 4.72 3.10 -5.69
N LEU A 122 4.32 4.37 -5.84
CA LEU A 122 4.75 5.30 -6.89
C LEU A 122 6.23 5.14 -7.24
N PHE A 123 6.56 5.07 -8.52
CA PHE A 123 7.83 4.80 -9.18
C PHE A 123 8.25 3.32 -9.26
N ASN A 124 7.66 2.42 -8.45
CA ASN A 124 8.02 1.01 -8.47
C ASN A 124 7.09 0.22 -9.39
N ALA A 125 7.65 -0.70 -10.17
CA ALA A 125 6.92 -1.57 -11.09
C ALA A 125 5.88 -0.85 -11.98
N MET A 126 6.23 0.33 -12.51
CA MET A 126 5.36 1.11 -13.38
C MET A 126 6.15 1.85 -14.47
N SER A 127 5.45 2.42 -15.45
CA SER A 127 6.04 3.34 -16.41
C SER A 127 6.46 4.64 -15.68
N GLY A 128 7.76 4.96 -15.81
CA GLY A 128 8.38 6.11 -15.15
C GLY A 128 8.25 7.40 -15.98
N ILE A 129 8.83 8.47 -15.44
CA ILE A 129 8.81 9.79 -16.08
C ILE A 129 10.00 9.91 -17.02
N SER A 130 9.73 10.15 -18.30
CA SER A 130 10.72 10.61 -19.26
C SER A 130 10.31 11.93 -19.89
N ALA A 131 11.22 12.58 -20.62
CA ALA A 131 10.97 13.91 -21.20
C ALA A 131 9.81 13.94 -22.22
N ARG A 132 9.45 12.80 -22.81
CA ARG A 132 8.40 12.70 -23.83
C ARG A 132 7.30 11.70 -23.45
N GLU A 133 7.53 10.87 -22.46
CA GLU A 133 6.62 9.84 -21.98
C GLU A 133 6.55 9.90 -20.46
N PRO A 134 5.61 10.68 -19.90
CA PRO A 134 5.50 10.84 -18.45
C PRO A 134 5.03 9.55 -17.73
N GLY A 135 4.40 8.63 -18.46
CA GLY A 135 3.91 7.37 -17.97
C GLY A 135 2.88 7.48 -16.84
N LEU A 136 2.65 6.36 -16.15
CA LEU A 136 1.74 6.30 -15.00
C LEU A 136 2.23 7.21 -13.86
N ALA A 137 3.54 7.25 -13.59
CA ALA A 137 4.09 8.08 -12.52
C ALA A 137 3.82 9.58 -12.77
N GLY A 138 4.01 10.04 -14.02
CA GLY A 138 3.71 11.42 -14.40
C GLY A 138 2.23 11.74 -14.35
N ALA A 139 1.37 10.81 -14.77
CA ALA A 139 -0.08 10.98 -14.71
C ALA A 139 -0.55 11.13 -13.25
N ALA A 140 -0.07 10.27 -12.33
CA ALA A 140 -0.42 10.35 -10.91
C ALA A 140 0.03 11.67 -10.27
N LEU A 141 1.24 12.14 -10.58
CA LEU A 141 1.75 13.41 -10.06
C LEU A 141 0.98 14.61 -10.59
N SER A 142 0.54 14.57 -11.86
CA SER A 142 -0.20 15.67 -12.49
C SER A 142 -1.65 15.83 -12.01
N ARG A 143 -2.23 14.79 -11.38
CA ARG A 143 -3.64 14.76 -10.93
C ARG A 143 -3.72 15.13 -9.45
N PRO A 144 -4.34 16.26 -9.07
CA PRO A 144 -4.44 16.70 -7.67
C PRO A 144 -5.39 15.84 -6.83
N ASP A 145 -6.25 15.06 -7.45
CA ASP A 145 -7.25 14.17 -6.85
C ASP A 145 -6.74 12.72 -6.65
N VAL A 146 -5.48 12.43 -7.02
CA VAL A 146 -4.88 11.09 -6.92
C VAL A 146 -3.93 11.02 -5.72
N TRP A 147 -4.11 10.03 -4.86
CA TRP A 147 -3.22 9.73 -3.74
C TRP A 147 -1.95 9.00 -4.22
N LEU A 148 -0.83 9.31 -3.59
CA LEU A 148 0.50 8.85 -3.98
C LEU A 148 1.06 7.93 -2.89
N GLN A 149 0.91 6.60 -3.07
CA GLN A 149 1.51 5.66 -2.12
C GLN A 149 3.03 5.60 -2.36
N LEU A 150 3.82 5.73 -1.29
CA LEU A 150 5.28 5.68 -1.34
C LEU A 150 5.82 4.71 -0.29
N ILE A 151 6.75 3.85 -0.71
CA ILE A 151 7.61 3.07 0.20
C ILE A 151 8.81 3.97 0.56
N ILE A 152 8.83 4.49 1.79
CA ILE A 152 9.84 5.47 2.22
C ILE A 152 10.91 4.75 3.06
N ASP A 153 11.49 3.70 2.49
CA ASP A 153 12.62 2.95 3.07
C ASP A 153 13.98 3.46 2.60
N LEU A 154 14.00 4.43 1.65
CA LEU A 154 15.18 5.01 1.00
C LEU A 154 15.94 4.01 0.10
N MET A 155 15.30 2.89 -0.24
CA MET A 155 15.83 1.84 -1.12
C MET A 155 14.95 1.64 -2.34
N HIS A 156 13.63 1.58 -2.16
CA HIS A 156 12.64 1.51 -3.25
C HIS A 156 12.53 2.84 -3.99
N VAL A 157 12.67 3.95 -3.28
CA VAL A 157 12.62 5.31 -3.83
C VAL A 157 13.81 6.09 -3.29
N ASP A 158 14.60 6.64 -4.21
CA ASP A 158 15.75 7.49 -3.85
C ASP A 158 15.28 8.71 -3.01
N PRO A 159 16.01 9.08 -1.95
CA PRO A 159 15.68 10.24 -1.11
C PRO A 159 15.40 11.53 -1.88
N VAL A 160 16.07 11.74 -3.02
CA VAL A 160 15.84 12.92 -3.89
C VAL A 160 14.43 12.87 -4.50
N LEU A 161 13.96 11.71 -4.92
CA LEU A 161 12.60 11.56 -5.45
C LEU A 161 11.54 11.71 -4.35
N VAL A 162 11.77 11.15 -3.16
CA VAL A 162 10.88 11.38 -2.00
C VAL A 162 10.77 12.88 -1.72
N LYS A 163 11.89 13.61 -1.69
CA LYS A 163 11.93 15.07 -1.50
C LYS A 163 11.17 15.81 -2.59
N LEU A 164 11.34 15.41 -3.86
CA LEU A 164 10.63 16.04 -4.99
C LEU A 164 9.12 15.87 -4.86
N VAL A 165 8.64 14.66 -4.56
CA VAL A 165 7.21 14.40 -4.35
C VAL A 165 6.70 15.17 -3.14
N ALA A 166 7.45 15.18 -2.03
CA ALA A 166 7.10 15.92 -0.82
C ALA A 166 7.03 17.44 -1.04
N SER A 167 7.86 17.98 -1.94
CA SER A 167 7.82 19.39 -2.30
C SER A 167 6.68 19.74 -3.26
N HIS A 168 6.20 18.77 -4.04
CA HIS A 168 5.16 18.95 -5.04
C HIS A 168 3.75 18.74 -4.49
N ALA A 169 3.56 17.70 -3.68
CA ALA A 169 2.25 17.25 -3.24
C ALA A 169 2.29 16.57 -1.85
N PRO A 170 2.80 17.25 -0.80
CA PRO A 170 2.96 16.66 0.52
C PRO A 170 1.64 16.14 1.11
N GLU A 171 0.53 16.81 0.80
CA GLU A 171 -0.82 16.49 1.30
C GLU A 171 -1.42 15.21 0.70
N ARG A 172 -0.86 14.73 -0.42
CA ARG A 172 -1.33 13.55 -1.15
C ARG A 172 -0.49 12.29 -0.90
N ILE A 173 0.61 12.41 -0.18
CA ILE A 173 1.48 11.27 0.11
C ILE A 173 0.79 10.33 1.11
N VAL A 174 0.83 9.05 0.79
CA VAL A 174 0.43 7.94 1.66
C VAL A 174 1.65 7.07 1.87
N ALA A 175 2.20 7.05 3.07
CA ALA A 175 3.28 6.14 3.39
C ALA A 175 2.75 4.70 3.48
N VAL A 176 3.35 3.81 2.73
CA VAL A 176 3.09 2.37 2.79
C VAL A 176 4.39 1.65 3.09
N THR A 177 4.32 0.55 3.81
CA THR A 177 5.51 -0.26 4.10
C THR A 177 5.79 -1.28 3.01
N ASP A 178 4.75 -1.84 2.43
CA ASP A 178 4.86 -3.01 1.54
C ASP A 178 5.72 -4.11 2.19
N CYS A 179 5.55 -4.29 3.50
CA CYS A 179 6.43 -5.14 4.29
C CYS A 179 6.02 -6.62 4.24
N LEU A 180 7.03 -7.46 4.33
CA LEU A 180 6.90 -8.91 4.42
C LEU A 180 6.63 -9.36 5.87
N SER A 181 6.15 -10.58 6.04
CA SER A 181 5.81 -11.17 7.36
C SER A 181 6.99 -11.36 8.31
N VAL A 182 8.22 -11.21 7.83
CA VAL A 182 9.45 -11.24 8.65
C VAL A 182 9.75 -9.90 9.31
N THR A 183 9.07 -8.82 8.91
CA THR A 183 9.30 -7.47 9.46
C THR A 183 9.05 -7.45 10.97
N GLY A 184 10.01 -6.91 11.72
CA GLY A 184 9.96 -6.85 13.19
C GLY A 184 10.27 -8.18 13.88
N THR A 185 10.78 -9.18 13.15
CA THR A 185 11.28 -10.46 13.70
C THR A 185 12.77 -10.63 13.43
N ASP A 186 13.39 -11.65 14.04
CA ASP A 186 14.79 -12.02 13.79
C ASP A 186 14.95 -12.93 12.55
N LEU A 187 13.86 -13.20 11.82
CA LEU A 187 13.91 -14.05 10.64
C LEU A 187 14.52 -13.28 9.46
N THR A 188 15.47 -13.90 8.79
CA THR A 188 16.16 -13.35 7.61
C THR A 188 15.79 -14.06 6.31
N HIS A 189 14.96 -15.10 6.38
CA HIS A 189 14.55 -15.89 5.23
C HIS A 189 13.05 -16.19 5.30
N LEU A 190 12.40 -16.13 4.17
CA LEU A 190 11.02 -16.60 4.03
C LEU A 190 10.77 -17.08 2.60
N ARG A 191 9.83 -18.00 2.45
CA ARG A 191 9.25 -18.30 1.16
C ARG A 191 8.04 -17.41 0.93
N PHE A 192 8.08 -16.60 -0.12
CA PHE A 192 7.01 -15.68 -0.50
C PHE A 192 6.61 -15.93 -1.95
N ALA A 193 5.35 -16.28 -2.16
CA ALA A 193 4.89 -16.81 -3.44
C ALA A 193 5.76 -18.02 -3.88
N ASP A 194 6.32 -17.97 -5.07
CA ASP A 194 7.17 -19.03 -5.62
C ASP A 194 8.66 -18.76 -5.44
N SER A 195 9.03 -17.70 -4.69
CA SER A 195 10.41 -17.26 -4.50
C SER A 195 10.88 -17.44 -3.06
N ASP A 196 12.15 -17.80 -2.91
CA ASP A 196 12.84 -17.71 -1.64
C ASP A 196 13.41 -16.29 -1.50
N ILE A 197 13.06 -15.63 -0.41
CA ILE A 197 13.46 -14.25 -0.12
C ILE A 197 14.42 -14.23 1.04
N GLU A 198 15.50 -13.49 0.87
CA GLU A 198 16.51 -13.24 1.91
C GLU A 198 16.49 -11.77 2.32
N VAL A 199 16.62 -11.51 3.61
CA VAL A 199 16.79 -10.15 4.15
C VAL A 199 18.27 -9.91 4.43
N VAL A 200 18.88 -9.04 3.63
CA VAL A 200 20.30 -8.67 3.74
C VAL A 200 20.39 -7.15 3.83
N ASP A 201 21.05 -6.65 4.86
CA ASP A 201 21.25 -5.20 5.10
C ASP A 201 19.94 -4.38 5.00
N GLY A 202 18.84 -4.93 5.56
CA GLY A 202 17.53 -4.29 5.56
C GLY A 202 16.77 -4.35 4.22
N ARG A 203 17.29 -5.11 3.24
CA ARG A 203 16.68 -5.32 1.91
C ARG A 203 16.13 -6.73 1.80
N ALA A 204 14.87 -6.85 1.45
CA ALA A 204 14.29 -8.13 1.08
C ALA A 204 14.51 -8.37 -0.42
N VAL A 205 15.25 -9.40 -0.78
CA VAL A 205 15.62 -9.69 -2.17
C VAL A 205 15.41 -11.18 -2.49
N ASN A 206 15.07 -11.46 -3.74
CA ASN A 206 15.08 -12.83 -4.26
C ASN A 206 16.48 -13.26 -4.70
N ALA A 207 16.63 -14.49 -5.20
CA ALA A 207 17.92 -15.04 -5.65
C ALA A 207 18.58 -14.24 -6.77
N GLU A 208 17.81 -13.51 -7.58
CA GLU A 208 18.26 -12.64 -8.65
C GLU A 208 18.62 -11.23 -8.15
N GLY A 209 18.49 -10.95 -6.86
CA GLY A 209 18.76 -9.63 -6.26
C GLY A 209 17.67 -8.59 -6.49
N VAL A 210 16.48 -9.01 -6.96
CA VAL A 210 15.33 -8.14 -7.16
C VAL A 210 14.64 -7.89 -5.82
N LEU A 211 14.29 -6.63 -5.53
CA LEU A 211 13.51 -6.28 -4.35
C LEU A 211 12.15 -6.99 -4.36
N ALA A 212 11.77 -7.53 -3.22
CA ALA A 212 10.58 -8.34 -3.04
C ALA A 212 9.78 -7.85 -1.82
N GLY A 213 9.17 -6.68 -1.94
CA GLY A 213 8.62 -5.97 -0.80
C GLY A 213 9.70 -5.43 0.13
N SER A 214 9.35 -5.05 1.34
CA SER A 214 10.26 -4.40 2.29
C SER A 214 10.29 -5.10 3.66
N VAL A 215 11.18 -4.61 4.52
CA VAL A 215 11.16 -4.85 5.97
C VAL A 215 10.98 -3.53 6.74
N LEU A 216 10.46 -2.52 6.07
CA LEU A 216 10.21 -1.19 6.63
C LEU A 216 9.12 -1.24 7.71
N GLN A 217 9.38 -0.57 8.83
CA GLN A 217 8.35 -0.29 9.84
C GLN A 217 7.80 1.12 9.66
N MET A 218 6.55 1.37 10.05
CA MET A 218 5.90 2.66 9.77
C MET A 218 6.54 3.84 10.53
N ASP A 219 7.08 3.62 11.72
CA ASP A 219 7.83 4.63 12.46
C ASP A 219 9.16 5.00 11.77
N GLN A 220 9.81 4.03 11.14
CA GLN A 220 10.98 4.28 10.29
C GLN A 220 10.59 5.10 9.06
N ALA A 221 9.46 4.76 8.39
CA ALA A 221 8.95 5.53 7.27
C ALA A 221 8.69 7.00 7.64
N LEU A 222 8.13 7.24 8.83
CA LEU A 222 7.92 8.58 9.37
C LEU A 222 9.24 9.36 9.51
N ARG A 223 10.24 8.75 10.15
CA ARG A 223 11.57 9.37 10.32
C ARG A 223 12.25 9.64 8.98
N HIS A 224 12.19 8.69 8.07
CA HIS A 224 12.74 8.85 6.72
C HIS A 224 12.05 9.99 5.95
N ALA A 225 10.71 10.09 6.02
CA ALA A 225 9.97 11.18 5.40
C ALA A 225 10.45 12.56 5.88
N VAL A 226 10.61 12.71 7.20
CA VAL A 226 11.14 13.96 7.79
C VAL A 226 12.59 14.20 7.36
N SER A 227 13.45 13.18 7.33
CA SER A 227 14.84 13.30 6.88
C SER A 227 14.95 13.70 5.41
N CYS A 228 13.97 13.34 4.58
CA CYS A 228 13.84 13.77 3.19
C CYS A 228 13.26 15.19 3.02
N GLY A 229 12.94 15.88 4.13
CA GLY A 229 12.51 17.28 4.11
C GLY A 229 11.01 17.49 4.18
N MET A 230 10.20 16.47 4.45
CA MET A 230 8.80 16.66 4.81
C MET A 230 8.68 17.38 6.17
N SER A 231 7.68 18.23 6.32
CA SER A 231 7.33 18.72 7.66
C SER A 231 6.88 17.53 8.53
N THR A 232 7.11 17.61 9.84
CA THR A 232 6.63 16.58 10.80
C THR A 232 5.12 16.38 10.68
N VAL A 233 4.36 17.45 10.45
CA VAL A 233 2.90 17.38 10.29
C VAL A 233 2.51 16.62 9.03
N ASP A 234 3.16 16.89 7.90
CA ASP A 234 2.88 16.18 6.64
C ASP A 234 3.29 14.71 6.73
N ALA A 235 4.44 14.41 7.34
CA ALA A 235 4.90 13.04 7.56
C ALA A 235 3.93 12.26 8.46
N VAL A 236 3.42 12.87 9.54
CA VAL A 236 2.37 12.27 10.39
C VAL A 236 1.08 12.08 9.59
N ASN A 237 0.65 13.06 8.79
CA ASN A 237 -0.52 12.90 7.94
C ASN A 237 -0.34 11.76 6.94
N ALA A 238 0.82 11.64 6.32
CA ALA A 238 1.14 10.57 5.36
C ALA A 238 1.06 9.16 5.98
N THR A 239 1.31 9.03 7.29
CA THR A 239 1.27 7.73 8.01
C THR A 239 -0.05 7.47 8.76
N THR A 240 -0.95 8.47 8.84
CA THR A 240 -2.18 8.36 9.65
C THR A 240 -3.44 8.78 8.88
N ARG A 241 -3.61 10.09 8.68
CA ARG A 241 -4.81 10.69 8.09
C ARG A 241 -5.01 10.28 6.63
N ASN A 242 -3.94 10.38 5.83
CA ASN A 242 -4.02 10.14 4.40
C ASN A 242 -4.38 8.69 4.04
N PRO A 243 -3.79 7.65 4.69
CA PRO A 243 -4.24 6.26 4.49
C PRO A 243 -5.73 6.05 4.77
N LEU A 244 -6.26 6.67 5.84
CA LEU A 244 -7.68 6.58 6.16
C LEU A 244 -8.55 7.34 5.16
N ALA A 245 -8.07 8.48 4.65
CA ALA A 245 -8.76 9.22 3.60
C ALA A 245 -8.85 8.41 2.30
N VAL A 246 -7.78 7.73 1.88
CA VAL A 246 -7.79 6.78 0.75
C VAL A 246 -8.87 5.72 0.93
N LEU A 247 -9.02 5.19 2.14
CA LEU A 247 -10.02 4.18 2.47
C LEU A 247 -11.42 4.75 2.75
N ASN A 248 -11.67 6.04 2.47
CA ASN A 248 -12.93 6.73 2.77
C ASN A 248 -13.32 6.69 4.25
N ARG A 249 -12.32 6.72 5.17
CA ARG A 249 -12.49 6.70 6.64
C ARG A 249 -11.82 7.88 7.35
N PRO A 250 -11.95 9.12 6.86
CA PRO A 250 -11.17 10.27 7.35
C PRO A 250 -11.42 10.65 8.82
N THR A 251 -12.59 10.34 9.34
CA THR A 251 -12.97 10.69 10.72
C THR A 251 -12.28 9.85 11.79
N GLN A 252 -11.68 8.73 11.42
CA GLN A 252 -11.03 7.82 12.38
C GLN A 252 -9.64 8.31 12.83
N SER A 253 -9.08 9.34 12.18
CA SER A 253 -7.74 9.86 12.45
C SER A 253 -7.68 11.13 13.28
N LEU A 254 -8.78 11.53 13.90
CA LEU A 254 -8.85 12.80 14.63
C LEU A 254 -8.60 12.58 16.13
N LEU A 255 -7.67 13.38 16.70
CA LEU A 255 -7.54 13.57 18.15
C LEU A 255 -8.61 14.54 18.64
N ALA A 256 -9.87 14.10 18.64
CA ALA A 256 -11.01 14.90 19.08
C ALA A 256 -11.83 14.13 20.11
N PRO A 257 -12.54 14.83 21.00
CA PRO A 257 -13.46 14.18 21.94
C PRO A 257 -14.47 13.28 21.22
N GLY A 258 -14.58 12.03 21.65
CA GLY A 258 -15.44 11.01 21.03
C GLY A 258 -14.76 10.15 19.96
N SER A 259 -13.54 10.48 19.54
CA SER A 259 -12.74 9.62 18.65
C SER A 259 -12.15 8.43 19.42
N VAL A 260 -11.88 7.34 18.71
CA VAL A 260 -11.14 6.20 19.28
C VAL A 260 -9.74 6.67 19.64
N ALA A 261 -9.29 6.39 20.86
CA ALA A 261 -7.98 6.80 21.35
C ALA A 261 -6.88 5.79 20.91
N ASP A 262 -6.71 5.62 19.62
CA ASP A 262 -5.54 4.96 19.02
C ASP A 262 -4.46 6.02 18.85
N VAL A 263 -3.49 6.06 19.76
CA VAL A 263 -2.50 7.15 19.86
C VAL A 263 -1.10 6.59 19.96
N VAL A 264 -0.18 7.16 19.20
CA VAL A 264 1.25 6.92 19.32
C VAL A 264 1.90 8.17 19.90
N VAL A 265 2.63 8.01 21.01
CA VAL A 265 3.44 9.07 21.61
C VAL A 265 4.88 8.91 21.12
N LEU A 266 5.41 9.97 20.54
CA LEU A 266 6.77 10.00 20.01
C LEU A 266 7.66 10.91 20.85
N SER A 267 8.97 10.63 20.86
CA SER A 267 9.99 11.56 21.35
C SER A 267 10.22 12.70 20.36
N ASP A 268 11.05 13.69 20.74
CA ASP A 268 11.50 14.76 19.83
C ASP A 268 12.31 14.21 18.64
N SER A 269 12.92 13.04 18.78
CA SER A 269 13.62 12.30 17.71
C SER A 269 12.69 11.39 16.90
N LEU A 270 11.38 11.45 17.15
CA LEU A 270 10.33 10.63 16.51
C LEU A 270 10.44 9.13 16.81
N ASP A 271 11.04 8.75 17.93
CA ASP A 271 11.04 7.38 18.41
C ASP A 271 9.77 7.08 19.18
N VAL A 272 9.21 5.89 18.97
CA VAL A 272 7.97 5.46 19.65
C VAL A 272 8.21 5.27 21.14
N GLN A 273 7.52 6.04 21.98
CA GLN A 273 7.58 5.94 23.43
C GLN A 273 6.40 5.13 24.00
N THR A 274 5.22 5.32 23.46
CA THR A 274 3.99 4.66 23.95
C THR A 274 3.00 4.50 22.81
N VAL A 275 2.32 3.37 22.79
CA VAL A 275 1.20 3.11 21.89
C VAL A 275 -0.04 2.82 22.72
N LEU A 276 -1.09 3.62 22.51
CA LEU A 276 -2.40 3.40 23.10
C LEU A 276 -3.33 2.82 22.01
N LEU A 277 -3.98 1.71 22.33
CA LEU A 277 -5.06 1.14 21.51
C LEU A 277 -6.36 1.28 22.27
N ALA A 278 -7.34 1.99 21.70
CA ALA A 278 -8.59 2.35 22.35
C ALA A 278 -8.38 2.94 23.76
N GLY A 279 -7.30 3.70 23.96
CA GLY A 279 -6.96 4.34 25.24
C GLY A 279 -6.19 3.46 26.22
N VAL A 280 -5.88 2.21 25.87
CA VAL A 280 -5.12 1.28 26.73
C VAL A 280 -3.66 1.19 26.24
N ASP A 281 -2.70 1.35 27.16
CA ASP A 281 -1.28 1.19 26.85
C ASP A 281 -0.98 -0.27 26.49
N THR A 282 -0.43 -0.52 25.31
CA THR A 282 -0.17 -1.87 24.80
C THR A 282 0.81 -2.65 25.68
N ARG A 283 1.70 -1.99 26.40
CA ARG A 283 2.64 -2.63 27.34
C ARG A 283 1.94 -3.22 28.58
N MET A 284 0.74 -2.76 28.90
CA MET A 284 -0.04 -3.27 30.03
C MET A 284 -0.88 -4.50 29.68
N GLN A 285 -0.95 -4.87 28.39
CA GLN A 285 -1.73 -6.03 27.93
C GLN A 285 -0.94 -7.34 27.94
N GLU A 286 0.39 -7.31 28.16
CA GLU A 286 1.24 -8.51 28.24
C GLU A 286 1.19 -9.23 29.60
N VAL A 287 0.34 -8.80 30.54
CA VAL A 287 0.33 -9.28 31.94
C VAL A 287 -0.94 -10.10 32.28
N CYS A 288 -1.60 -10.69 31.27
CA CYS A 288 -2.74 -11.60 31.55
C CYS A 288 -2.57 -12.95 30.89
#